data_e16fe45fcc92ff2deafd9fb818a61937
#
_entry.id   e16fe45fcc92ff2deafd9fb818a61937
#
_cell.length_a   1.000
_cell.length_b   1.000
_cell.length_c   1.000
_cell.angle_alpha   90.00
_cell.angle_beta   90.00
_cell.angle_gamma   90.00
#
_symmetry.space_group_name_H-M   'P 1'
#
loop_
_entity.id
_entity.type
_entity.pdbx_description
1 polymer ?
#
loop_
_entity_poly.entity_id
_entity_poly.type
_entity_poly.pdbx_seq_one_letter_code
_entity_poly.pdbx_strand_id
1 'polypeptide(L)'
;MDLFSLPDFDGHEQVVFGHDRATGLRAIIAIHSSALGPAAGGCRMWAYPSSDEALTDALRLSRGMSYKNAMAELDLGGGKAVIIGDARAHKTPALFQAFGRLVDALGGRYITAEDVGTSTTDMEQVAGVTPYVSGLKRASGEVGGDPGPKTALGVFLGIQAAVRFQLGRGLEGLTVAVQGLGGVGHPLCRLLAAEGVRLKVADARAELAERVREELGAAVVPVDTLLEQDADVFAPCALGAVLSAQSIPRLRARIIAGAANNQLARESDGELLMQAGILYAPDYVINAGGIINVAHEYRGGSTEAAVHAAIKKIPERLTAIFERARQESRPTSTVADQMARERLQAGRRA
;
A
#
# COMPACT_ATOMS: atom_id res chain seq x y z
N MET A 1 -23.71 -17.12 -9.88
CA MET A 1 -22.93 -15.88 -10.01
C MET A 1 -22.19 -15.91 -11.33
N ASP A 2 -22.27 -14.88 -12.14
CA ASP A 2 -21.43 -14.73 -13.34
C ASP A 2 -20.20 -13.89 -12.95
N LEU A 3 -19.03 -14.56 -12.88
CA LEU A 3 -17.77 -13.93 -12.48
C LEU A 3 -17.36 -12.80 -13.42
N PHE A 4 -17.59 -12.97 -14.72
CA PHE A 4 -17.17 -11.99 -15.73
C PHE A 4 -18.02 -10.71 -15.75
N SER A 5 -19.20 -10.74 -15.13
CA SER A 5 -20.08 -9.58 -15.00
C SER A 5 -19.97 -8.86 -13.64
N LEU A 6 -19.07 -9.32 -12.76
CA LEU A 6 -18.84 -8.64 -11.49
C LEU A 6 -18.23 -7.26 -11.74
N PRO A 7 -18.69 -6.20 -11.02
CA PRO A 7 -18.15 -4.84 -11.18
C PRO A 7 -16.64 -4.72 -10.96
N ASP A 8 -16.09 -5.58 -10.11
CA ASP A 8 -14.67 -5.58 -9.76
C ASP A 8 -13.82 -6.51 -10.64
N PHE A 9 -14.44 -7.22 -11.60
CA PHE A 9 -13.70 -8.01 -12.60
C PHE A 9 -13.16 -7.08 -13.71
N ASP A 10 -11.87 -6.85 -13.70
CA ASP A 10 -11.15 -5.96 -14.63
C ASP A 10 -10.22 -6.77 -15.56
N GLY A 11 -10.77 -7.79 -16.23
CA GLY A 11 -9.99 -8.62 -17.15
C GLY A 11 -8.91 -9.46 -16.46
N HIS A 12 -9.16 -9.92 -15.25
CA HIS A 12 -8.26 -10.78 -14.48
C HIS A 12 -7.86 -12.02 -15.29
N GLU A 13 -6.56 -12.30 -15.34
CA GLU A 13 -6.01 -13.42 -16.11
C GLU A 13 -6.39 -14.77 -15.51
N GLN A 14 -6.51 -14.85 -14.18
CA GLN A 14 -6.87 -16.08 -13.50
C GLN A 14 -7.46 -15.81 -12.11
N VAL A 15 -8.48 -16.59 -11.75
CA VAL A 15 -9.01 -16.68 -10.38
C VAL A 15 -9.08 -18.14 -9.98
N VAL A 16 -8.47 -18.49 -8.86
CA VAL A 16 -8.36 -19.86 -8.37
C VAL A 16 -9.01 -19.98 -7.00
N PHE A 17 -9.87 -20.97 -6.83
CA PHE A 17 -10.49 -21.34 -5.56
C PHE A 17 -9.79 -22.56 -4.99
N GLY A 18 -9.26 -22.45 -3.77
CA GLY A 18 -8.62 -23.53 -3.05
C GLY A 18 -9.43 -23.98 -1.84
N HIS A 19 -9.59 -25.30 -1.70
CA HIS A 19 -10.26 -25.90 -0.55
C HIS A 19 -9.53 -27.16 -0.10
N ASP A 20 -9.23 -27.27 1.18
CA ASP A 20 -8.67 -28.46 1.80
C ASP A 20 -9.47 -28.80 3.07
N ARG A 21 -10.21 -29.92 3.02
CA ARG A 21 -11.06 -30.37 4.14
C ARG A 21 -10.28 -30.73 5.40
N ALA A 22 -9.08 -31.27 5.24
CA ALA A 22 -8.28 -31.75 6.38
C ALA A 22 -7.76 -30.56 7.23
N THR A 23 -7.43 -29.45 6.58
CA THR A 23 -6.89 -28.26 7.27
C THR A 23 -7.92 -27.15 7.43
N GLY A 24 -9.10 -27.29 6.81
CA GLY A 24 -10.14 -26.24 6.79
C GLY A 24 -9.81 -25.07 5.87
N LEU A 25 -8.81 -25.18 5.00
CA LEU A 25 -8.47 -24.11 4.06
C LEU A 25 -9.64 -23.80 3.12
N ARG A 26 -9.96 -22.52 3.03
CA ARG A 26 -10.80 -21.91 2.00
C ARG A 26 -10.10 -20.65 1.53
N ALA A 27 -9.56 -20.68 0.31
CA ALA A 27 -8.77 -19.57 -0.23
C ALA A 27 -9.20 -19.20 -1.64
N ILE A 28 -8.99 -17.95 -2.01
CA ILE A 28 -9.13 -17.44 -3.38
C ILE A 28 -7.82 -16.74 -3.72
N ILE A 29 -7.24 -17.07 -4.88
CA ILE A 29 -6.08 -16.37 -5.45
C ILE A 29 -6.54 -15.71 -6.74
N ALA A 30 -6.46 -14.40 -6.84
CA ALA A 30 -6.72 -13.64 -8.05
C ALA A 30 -5.41 -13.13 -8.64
N ILE A 31 -5.16 -13.45 -9.90
CA ILE A 31 -4.08 -12.88 -10.73
C ILE A 31 -4.76 -11.89 -11.67
N HIS A 32 -4.52 -10.60 -11.43
CA HIS A 32 -5.07 -9.55 -12.28
C HIS A 32 -4.24 -9.41 -13.55
N SER A 33 -2.93 -9.32 -13.43
CA SER A 33 -2.05 -9.21 -14.60
C SER A 33 -0.65 -9.76 -14.30
N SER A 34 -0.10 -10.49 -15.26
CA SER A 34 1.30 -10.94 -15.30
C SER A 34 2.12 -10.23 -16.38
N ALA A 35 1.59 -9.15 -16.97
CA ALA A 35 2.20 -8.43 -18.10
C ALA A 35 3.62 -7.89 -17.83
N LEU A 36 3.94 -7.58 -16.58
CA LEU A 36 5.26 -7.07 -16.17
C LEU A 36 6.13 -8.14 -15.49
N GLY A 37 5.62 -9.36 -15.33
CA GLY A 37 6.28 -10.46 -14.64
C GLY A 37 5.34 -11.23 -13.73
N PRO A 38 5.83 -12.13 -12.87
CA PRO A 38 5.00 -12.90 -11.96
C PRO A 38 4.08 -12.00 -11.13
N ALA A 39 2.82 -12.40 -10.97
CA ALA A 39 1.87 -11.64 -10.16
C ALA A 39 2.30 -11.71 -8.68
N ALA A 40 2.48 -10.56 -8.04
CA ALA A 40 2.88 -10.48 -6.65
C ALA A 40 1.85 -9.75 -5.79
N GLY A 41 1.64 -10.24 -4.57
CA GLY A 41 0.77 -9.60 -3.59
C GLY A 41 0.52 -10.48 -2.37
N GLY A 42 0.22 -9.86 -1.24
CA GLY A 42 0.08 -10.55 0.04
C GLY A 42 -1.16 -11.45 0.14
N CYS A 43 -1.14 -12.36 1.11
CA CYS A 43 -2.26 -13.21 1.48
C CYS A 43 -2.97 -12.61 2.69
N ARG A 44 -4.22 -12.17 2.52
CA ARG A 44 -5.08 -11.67 3.60
C ARG A 44 -5.86 -12.82 4.23
N MET A 45 -5.90 -12.88 5.57
CA MET A 45 -6.80 -13.78 6.27
C MET A 45 -7.83 -12.98 7.05
N TRP A 46 -9.12 -13.16 6.68
CA TRP A 46 -10.21 -12.37 7.24
C TRP A 46 -11.50 -13.18 7.38
N ALA A 47 -12.28 -12.87 8.41
CA ALA A 47 -13.60 -13.45 8.63
C ALA A 47 -14.64 -12.79 7.71
N TYR A 48 -14.57 -13.08 6.41
CA TYR A 48 -15.54 -12.55 5.44
C TYR A 48 -16.94 -13.07 5.71
N PRO A 49 -17.97 -12.21 5.67
CA PRO A 49 -19.36 -12.62 5.83
C PRO A 49 -19.83 -13.61 4.75
N SER A 50 -19.25 -13.51 3.54
CA SER A 50 -19.58 -14.40 2.41
C SER A 50 -18.36 -14.67 1.53
N SER A 51 -18.45 -15.72 0.71
CA SER A 51 -17.45 -16.00 -0.34
C SER A 51 -17.46 -14.94 -1.44
N ASP A 52 -18.59 -14.26 -1.65
CA ASP A 52 -18.74 -13.20 -2.64
C ASP A 52 -17.95 -11.95 -2.22
N GLU A 53 -17.99 -11.60 -0.94
CA GLU A 53 -17.18 -10.49 -0.41
C GLU A 53 -15.69 -10.82 -0.42
N ALA A 54 -15.31 -12.07 -0.12
CA ALA A 54 -13.92 -12.52 -0.23
C ALA A 54 -13.42 -12.45 -1.68
N LEU A 55 -14.24 -12.84 -2.64
CA LEU A 55 -13.94 -12.76 -4.07
C LEU A 55 -13.78 -11.31 -4.52
N THR A 56 -14.72 -10.44 -4.16
CA THR A 56 -14.66 -9.01 -4.44
C THR A 56 -13.37 -8.39 -3.91
N ASP A 57 -12.99 -8.72 -2.67
CA ASP A 57 -11.76 -8.20 -2.06
C ASP A 57 -10.51 -8.72 -2.81
N ALA A 58 -10.47 -10.01 -3.18
CA ALA A 58 -9.37 -10.59 -3.97
C ALA A 58 -9.21 -9.90 -5.34
N LEU A 59 -10.33 -9.65 -6.04
CA LEU A 59 -10.32 -8.97 -7.35
C LEU A 59 -9.82 -7.52 -7.23
N ARG A 60 -10.39 -6.75 -6.32
CA ARG A 60 -9.99 -5.34 -6.09
C ARG A 60 -8.54 -5.21 -5.70
N LEU A 61 -8.09 -6.02 -4.75
CA LEU A 61 -6.73 -5.96 -4.22
C LEU A 61 -5.69 -6.43 -5.25
N SER A 62 -5.99 -7.47 -6.06
CA SER A 62 -5.06 -7.92 -7.11
C SER A 62 -4.90 -6.88 -8.22
N ARG A 63 -5.98 -6.17 -8.62
CA ARG A 63 -5.91 -5.01 -9.51
C ARG A 63 -5.04 -3.90 -8.91
N GLY A 64 -5.28 -3.56 -7.64
CA GLY A 64 -4.49 -2.57 -6.92
C GLY A 64 -3.00 -2.92 -6.87
N MET A 65 -2.66 -4.20 -6.71
CA MET A 65 -1.26 -4.67 -6.76
C MET A 65 -0.65 -4.52 -8.14
N SER A 66 -1.39 -4.78 -9.24
CA SER A 66 -0.89 -4.52 -10.60
C SER A 66 -0.54 -3.06 -10.80
N TYR A 67 -1.40 -2.15 -10.37
CA TYR A 67 -1.16 -0.71 -10.51
C TYR A 67 0.01 -0.25 -9.64
N LYS A 68 0.08 -0.74 -8.40
CA LYS A 68 1.18 -0.43 -7.48
C LYS A 68 2.53 -0.91 -8.03
N ASN A 69 2.62 -2.14 -8.51
CA ASN A 69 3.85 -2.70 -9.08
C ASN A 69 4.24 -1.99 -10.38
N ALA A 70 3.27 -1.67 -11.24
CA ALA A 70 3.50 -0.89 -12.45
C ALA A 70 4.07 0.50 -12.12
N MET A 71 3.44 1.25 -11.22
CA MET A 71 3.90 2.59 -10.83
C MET A 71 5.17 2.57 -10.00
N ALA A 72 5.49 1.47 -9.32
CA ALA A 72 6.78 1.26 -8.67
C ALA A 72 7.90 0.84 -9.64
N GLU A 73 7.60 0.63 -10.93
CA GLU A 73 8.53 0.16 -11.98
C GLU A 73 9.16 -1.19 -11.64
N LEU A 74 8.38 -2.07 -11.06
CA LEU A 74 8.82 -3.42 -10.75
C LEU A 74 8.52 -4.38 -11.91
N ASP A 75 9.40 -5.37 -12.10
CA ASP A 75 9.17 -6.48 -13.03
C ASP A 75 8.27 -7.54 -12.37
N LEU A 76 7.13 -7.08 -11.88
CA LEU A 76 6.12 -7.86 -11.18
C LEU A 76 4.72 -7.47 -11.68
N GLY A 77 3.92 -8.48 -11.91
CA GLY A 77 2.48 -8.32 -12.11
C GLY A 77 1.74 -8.09 -10.79
N GLY A 78 0.42 -8.17 -10.83
CA GLY A 78 -0.41 -7.99 -9.64
C GLY A 78 -1.29 -9.20 -9.34
N GLY A 79 -1.18 -9.69 -8.13
CA GLY A 79 -2.00 -10.76 -7.60
C GLY A 79 -2.40 -10.51 -6.16
N LYS A 80 -3.37 -11.26 -5.68
CA LYS A 80 -3.80 -11.24 -4.28
C LYS A 80 -4.37 -12.58 -3.89
N ALA A 81 -4.05 -13.03 -2.67
CA ALA A 81 -4.75 -14.14 -2.05
C ALA A 81 -5.59 -13.66 -0.87
N VAL A 82 -6.73 -14.34 -0.66
CA VAL A 82 -7.52 -14.24 0.55
C VAL A 82 -7.77 -15.64 1.11
N ILE A 83 -7.66 -15.79 2.43
CA ILE A 83 -8.08 -16.97 3.19
C ILE A 83 -9.31 -16.57 3.98
N ILE A 84 -10.41 -17.32 3.80
CA ILE A 84 -11.67 -17.07 4.50
C ILE A 84 -11.60 -17.76 5.87
N GLY A 85 -11.41 -16.99 6.92
CA GLY A 85 -11.31 -17.49 8.28
C GLY A 85 -10.93 -16.41 9.29
N ASP A 86 -11.25 -16.64 10.57
CA ASP A 86 -10.80 -15.76 11.64
C ASP A 86 -9.32 -16.02 11.95
N ALA A 87 -8.49 -15.01 11.72
CA ALA A 87 -7.06 -15.07 11.94
C ALA A 87 -6.66 -15.35 13.42
N ARG A 88 -7.56 -15.13 14.38
CA ARG A 88 -7.31 -15.38 15.79
C ARG A 88 -7.64 -16.82 16.20
N ALA A 89 -8.59 -17.46 15.51
CA ALA A 89 -9.14 -18.75 15.88
C ALA A 89 -8.71 -19.91 14.97
N HIS A 90 -8.43 -19.63 13.68
CA HIS A 90 -8.31 -20.68 12.66
C HIS A 90 -6.88 -20.88 12.11
N LYS A 91 -5.90 -20.09 12.55
CA LYS A 91 -4.51 -20.26 12.12
C LYS A 91 -3.91 -21.57 12.64
N THR A 92 -3.39 -22.36 11.71
CA THR A 92 -2.55 -23.52 12.03
C THR A 92 -1.41 -23.65 11.00
N PRO A 93 -0.26 -24.22 11.35
CA PRO A 93 0.80 -24.52 10.39
C PRO A 93 0.30 -25.32 9.20
N ALA A 94 -0.56 -26.32 9.43
CA ALA A 94 -1.12 -27.18 8.39
C ALA A 94 -1.98 -26.40 7.38
N LEU A 95 -2.75 -25.39 7.84
CA LEU A 95 -3.54 -24.51 6.97
C LEU A 95 -2.64 -23.72 6.04
N PHE A 96 -1.54 -23.11 6.55
CA PHE A 96 -0.61 -22.34 5.73
C PHE A 96 0.23 -23.23 4.79
N GLN A 97 0.58 -24.45 5.20
CA GLN A 97 1.19 -25.42 4.30
C GLN A 97 0.23 -25.85 3.16
N ALA A 98 -1.07 -26.03 3.45
CA ALA A 98 -2.07 -26.29 2.42
C ALA A 98 -2.23 -25.10 1.46
N PHE A 99 -2.23 -23.88 1.98
CA PHE A 99 -2.18 -22.65 1.16
C PHE A 99 -0.90 -22.59 0.32
N GLY A 100 0.26 -22.93 0.88
CA GLY A 100 1.52 -23.01 0.16
C GLY A 100 1.49 -23.99 -1.01
N ARG A 101 0.88 -25.17 -0.84
CA ARG A 101 0.66 -26.12 -1.96
C ARG A 101 -0.23 -25.56 -3.06
N LEU A 102 -1.25 -24.78 -2.70
CA LEU A 102 -2.10 -24.08 -3.69
C LEU A 102 -1.28 -23.03 -4.47
N VAL A 103 -0.40 -22.27 -3.80
CA VAL A 103 0.51 -21.32 -4.45
C VAL A 103 1.50 -22.05 -5.35
N ASP A 104 2.09 -23.16 -4.89
CA ASP A 104 3.04 -23.97 -5.65
C ASP A 104 2.45 -24.51 -6.96
N ALA A 105 1.19 -24.95 -6.91
CA ALA A 105 0.45 -25.43 -8.09
C ALA A 105 0.29 -24.37 -9.20
N LEU A 106 0.51 -23.08 -8.89
CA LEU A 106 0.50 -22.00 -9.88
C LEU A 106 1.86 -21.85 -10.61
N GLY A 107 2.87 -22.64 -10.24
CA GLY A 107 4.14 -22.73 -10.97
C GLY A 107 4.90 -21.41 -11.08
N GLY A 108 4.86 -20.58 -10.04
CA GLY A 108 5.54 -19.27 -10.01
C GLY A 108 4.77 -18.12 -10.68
N ARG A 109 3.57 -18.35 -11.16
CA ARG A 109 2.71 -17.28 -11.71
C ARG A 109 2.22 -16.32 -10.63
N TYR A 110 2.17 -16.75 -9.37
CA TYR A 110 1.81 -15.94 -8.22
C TYR A 110 2.85 -16.08 -7.10
N ILE A 111 3.28 -14.95 -6.56
CA ILE A 111 4.19 -14.83 -5.42
C ILE A 111 3.40 -14.23 -4.26
N THR A 112 3.33 -14.96 -3.15
CA THR A 112 2.63 -14.51 -1.95
C THR A 112 3.55 -13.79 -0.96
N ALA A 113 2.97 -13.01 -0.06
CA ALA A 113 3.63 -12.38 1.08
C ALA A 113 2.62 -12.23 2.23
N GLU A 114 3.05 -11.70 3.37
CA GLU A 114 2.12 -11.34 4.45
C GLU A 114 1.19 -10.17 4.07
N ASP A 115 0.01 -10.14 4.66
CA ASP A 115 -0.95 -9.04 4.64
C ASP A 115 -1.81 -9.09 5.92
N VAL A 116 -2.86 -8.30 5.98
CA VAL A 116 -3.78 -8.28 7.13
C VAL A 116 -4.23 -9.69 7.52
N GLY A 117 -4.09 -10.01 8.79
CA GLY A 117 -4.47 -11.31 9.33
C GLY A 117 -3.42 -12.41 9.14
N THR A 118 -2.33 -12.17 8.42
CA THR A 118 -1.18 -13.09 8.34
C THR A 118 0.09 -12.45 8.89
N SER A 119 1.13 -13.23 9.08
CA SER A 119 2.40 -12.81 9.68
C SER A 119 3.58 -13.47 8.99
N THR A 120 4.78 -12.95 9.24
CA THR A 120 6.04 -13.56 8.79
C THR A 120 6.13 -15.03 9.18
N THR A 121 5.70 -15.40 10.40
CA THR A 121 5.70 -16.81 10.85
C THR A 121 4.75 -17.67 10.02
N ASP A 122 3.61 -17.14 9.58
CA ASP A 122 2.70 -17.85 8.69
C ASP A 122 3.34 -18.04 7.31
N MET A 123 4.07 -17.03 6.81
CA MET A 123 4.81 -17.13 5.54
C MET A 123 5.99 -18.10 5.62
N GLU A 124 6.63 -18.28 6.79
CA GLU A 124 7.62 -19.33 7.00
C GLU A 124 7.02 -20.74 6.83
N GLN A 125 5.75 -20.97 7.23
CA GLN A 125 5.06 -22.23 6.95
C GLN A 125 4.77 -22.43 5.47
N VAL A 126 4.43 -21.37 4.73
CA VAL A 126 4.27 -21.39 3.28
C VAL A 126 5.60 -21.70 2.60
N ALA A 127 6.71 -21.08 3.04
CA ALA A 127 8.06 -21.29 2.50
C ALA A 127 8.54 -22.74 2.65
N GLY A 128 8.03 -23.47 3.64
CA GLY A 128 8.35 -24.89 3.82
C GLY A 128 7.86 -25.80 2.68
N VAL A 129 6.96 -25.33 1.80
CA VAL A 129 6.34 -26.13 0.74
C VAL A 129 6.40 -25.48 -0.65
N THR A 130 6.77 -24.21 -0.76
CA THR A 130 6.91 -23.51 -2.04
C THR A 130 7.98 -22.42 -1.96
N PRO A 131 8.76 -22.16 -3.03
CA PRO A 131 9.66 -21.01 -3.10
C PRO A 131 8.95 -19.69 -3.46
N TYR A 132 7.68 -19.71 -3.86
CA TYR A 132 6.93 -18.55 -4.36
C TYR A 132 6.32 -17.72 -3.23
N VAL A 133 7.16 -17.32 -2.28
CA VAL A 133 6.79 -16.54 -1.10
C VAL A 133 7.89 -15.52 -0.77
N SER A 134 7.50 -14.37 -0.27
CA SER A 134 8.41 -13.33 0.22
C SER A 134 7.92 -12.74 1.55
N GLY A 135 8.65 -11.79 2.15
CA GLY A 135 8.37 -11.29 3.48
C GLY A 135 8.83 -12.26 4.58
N LEU A 136 9.91 -13.00 4.32
CA LEU A 136 10.53 -13.92 5.27
C LEU A 136 11.54 -13.20 6.16
N LYS A 137 11.80 -13.78 7.35
CA LYS A 137 12.93 -13.31 8.17
C LYS A 137 14.24 -13.48 7.43
N ARG A 138 15.05 -12.43 7.44
CA ARG A 138 16.37 -12.42 6.82
C ARG A 138 17.46 -12.27 7.87
N ALA A 139 18.66 -12.74 7.52
CA ALA A 139 19.85 -12.50 8.33
C ALA A 139 20.18 -11.00 8.37
N SER A 140 20.89 -10.57 9.42
CA SER A 140 21.30 -9.17 9.55
C SER A 140 22.17 -8.77 8.35
N GLY A 141 21.79 -7.68 7.69
CA GLY A 141 22.49 -7.16 6.50
C GLY A 141 21.94 -7.62 5.14
N GLU A 142 20.97 -8.53 5.11
CA GLU A 142 20.25 -8.89 3.89
C GLU A 142 19.07 -7.94 3.66
N VAL A 143 18.72 -7.73 2.38
CA VAL A 143 17.52 -6.97 1.98
C VAL A 143 16.27 -7.75 2.35
N GLY A 144 15.29 -7.07 2.96
CA GLY A 144 14.05 -7.66 3.45
C GLY A 144 13.66 -7.12 4.83
N GLY A 145 12.94 -7.94 5.60
CA GLY A 145 12.46 -7.58 6.94
C GLY A 145 11.31 -6.57 6.91
N ASP A 146 11.16 -5.80 8.02
CA ASP A 146 10.04 -4.84 8.19
C ASP A 146 10.00 -3.80 7.06
N PRO A 147 8.93 -3.78 6.24
CA PRO A 147 8.79 -2.81 5.16
C PRO A 147 8.43 -1.39 5.62
N GLY A 148 8.08 -1.23 6.90
CA GLY A 148 7.60 0.04 7.45
C GLY A 148 8.57 1.20 7.26
N PRO A 149 9.85 1.11 7.65
CA PRO A 149 10.84 2.18 7.47
C PRO A 149 11.07 2.54 6.00
N LYS A 150 11.04 1.56 5.09
CA LYS A 150 11.16 1.80 3.64
C LYS A 150 9.94 2.52 3.06
N THR A 151 8.75 2.16 3.54
CA THR A 151 7.51 2.85 3.21
C THR A 151 7.56 4.30 3.73
N ALA A 152 7.98 4.51 4.97
CA ALA A 152 8.11 5.84 5.56
C ALA A 152 9.07 6.73 4.77
N LEU A 153 10.21 6.18 4.31
CA LEU A 153 11.15 6.91 3.44
C LEU A 153 10.49 7.32 2.12
N GLY A 154 9.75 6.41 1.47
CA GLY A 154 9.02 6.70 0.24
C GLY A 154 7.99 7.82 0.42
N VAL A 155 7.19 7.74 1.50
CA VAL A 155 6.19 8.77 1.85
C VAL A 155 6.87 10.10 2.15
N PHE A 156 7.94 10.12 2.92
CA PHE A 156 8.70 11.33 3.22
C PHE A 156 9.20 12.03 1.94
N LEU A 157 9.84 11.29 1.04
CA LEU A 157 10.30 11.82 -0.24
C LEU A 157 9.13 12.28 -1.12
N GLY A 158 8.00 11.58 -1.08
CA GLY A 158 6.77 11.97 -1.77
C GLY A 158 6.16 13.25 -1.22
N ILE A 159 6.19 13.46 0.11
CA ILE A 159 5.77 14.71 0.74
C ILE A 159 6.68 15.86 0.28
N GLN A 160 8.01 15.66 0.23
CA GLN A 160 8.93 16.68 -0.30
C GLN A 160 8.59 17.08 -1.73
N ALA A 161 8.29 16.09 -2.60
CA ALA A 161 7.90 16.35 -3.99
C ALA A 161 6.56 17.11 -4.08
N ALA A 162 5.55 16.69 -3.32
CA ALA A 162 4.23 17.32 -3.30
C ALA A 162 4.29 18.77 -2.77
N VAL A 163 5.07 19.01 -1.72
CA VAL A 163 5.31 20.37 -1.16
C VAL A 163 6.02 21.25 -2.18
N ARG A 164 7.08 20.74 -2.80
CA ARG A 164 7.79 21.50 -3.84
C ARG A 164 6.88 21.84 -5.02
N PHE A 165 6.06 20.89 -5.46
CA PHE A 165 5.13 21.10 -6.57
C PHE A 165 4.01 22.08 -6.25
N GLN A 166 3.37 21.95 -5.07
CA GLN A 166 2.19 22.73 -4.71
C GLN A 166 2.53 24.09 -4.07
N LEU A 167 3.61 24.15 -3.27
CA LEU A 167 3.98 25.33 -2.48
C LEU A 167 5.25 26.02 -2.97
N GLY A 168 6.03 25.43 -3.88
CA GLY A 168 7.26 26.00 -4.43
C GLY A 168 8.41 26.13 -3.42
N ARG A 169 8.39 25.40 -2.29
CA ARG A 169 9.36 25.53 -1.19
C ARG A 169 9.77 24.19 -0.58
N GLY A 170 10.71 24.19 0.33
CA GLY A 170 11.10 23.02 1.14
C GLY A 170 10.18 22.81 2.34
N LEU A 171 10.49 21.79 3.15
CA LEU A 171 9.69 21.35 4.30
C LEU A 171 9.84 22.24 5.53
N GLU A 172 10.98 22.92 5.68
CA GLU A 172 11.32 23.69 6.89
C GLU A 172 10.21 24.68 7.29
N GLY A 173 9.81 24.61 8.56
CA GLY A 173 8.78 25.47 9.15
C GLY A 173 7.35 25.16 8.74
N LEU A 174 7.09 24.14 7.87
CA LEU A 174 5.74 23.67 7.57
C LEU A 174 5.14 22.90 8.75
N THR A 175 3.83 22.77 8.74
CA THR A 175 3.08 21.93 9.68
C THR A 175 2.54 20.70 8.95
N VAL A 176 2.85 19.50 9.45
CA VAL A 176 2.33 18.23 8.93
C VAL A 176 1.49 17.54 9.99
N ALA A 177 0.25 17.21 9.63
CA ALA A 177 -0.67 16.45 10.46
C ALA A 177 -0.57 14.96 10.09
N VAL A 178 -0.10 14.11 11.01
CA VAL A 178 0.10 12.67 10.78
C VAL A 178 -0.93 11.86 11.56
N GLN A 179 -1.74 11.08 10.85
CA GLN A 179 -2.74 10.18 11.42
C GLN A 179 -2.23 8.74 11.42
N GLY A 180 -2.07 8.16 12.62
CA GLY A 180 -1.52 6.81 12.80
C GLY A 180 -0.01 6.81 12.96
N LEU A 181 0.47 6.26 14.09
CA LEU A 181 1.86 6.33 14.54
C LEU A 181 2.46 4.93 14.74
N GLY A 182 2.01 3.98 13.91
CA GLY A 182 2.54 2.62 13.85
C GLY A 182 3.86 2.52 13.10
N GLY A 183 4.11 1.33 12.50
CA GLY A 183 5.36 0.99 11.80
C GLY A 183 5.78 1.93 10.67
N VAL A 184 4.86 2.72 10.10
CA VAL A 184 5.17 3.72 9.07
C VAL A 184 5.10 5.16 9.61
N GLY A 185 4.03 5.51 10.33
CA GLY A 185 3.80 6.89 10.75
C GLY A 185 4.85 7.39 11.74
N HIS A 186 5.32 6.57 12.68
CA HIS A 186 6.36 6.98 13.62
C HIS A 186 7.72 7.24 12.93
N PRO A 187 8.27 6.32 12.10
CA PRO A 187 9.46 6.62 11.30
C PRO A 187 9.30 7.84 10.39
N LEU A 188 8.10 8.06 9.81
CA LEU A 188 7.82 9.26 9.01
C LEU A 188 7.93 10.53 9.85
N CYS A 189 7.38 10.55 11.07
CA CYS A 189 7.50 11.68 11.99
C CYS A 189 8.97 12.02 12.28
N ARG A 190 9.84 11.04 12.49
CA ARG A 190 11.28 11.25 12.68
C ARG A 190 11.94 11.93 11.48
N LEU A 191 11.65 11.46 10.27
CA LEU A 191 12.18 12.03 9.04
C LEU A 191 11.72 13.49 8.84
N LEU A 192 10.43 13.77 9.10
CA LEU A 192 9.85 15.10 9.00
C LEU A 192 10.42 16.06 10.05
N ALA A 193 10.57 15.61 11.30
CA ALA A 193 11.15 16.41 12.38
C ALA A 193 12.60 16.81 12.09
N ALA A 194 13.39 15.90 11.49
CA ALA A 194 14.77 16.17 11.09
C ALA A 194 14.90 17.31 10.04
N GLU A 195 13.84 17.56 9.26
CA GLU A 195 13.74 18.67 8.28
C GLU A 195 13.11 19.95 8.86
N GLY A 196 12.96 20.04 10.18
CA GLY A 196 12.40 21.24 10.83
C GLY A 196 10.87 21.39 10.67
N VAL A 197 10.14 20.30 10.40
CA VAL A 197 8.67 20.29 10.30
C VAL A 197 8.04 20.34 11.69
N ARG A 198 6.99 21.13 11.86
CA ARG A 198 6.12 21.10 13.05
C ARG A 198 5.10 19.95 12.89
N LEU A 199 5.08 19.06 13.85
CA LEU A 199 4.20 17.87 13.81
C LEU A 199 2.95 18.08 14.64
N LYS A 200 1.77 17.77 14.05
CA LYS A 200 0.52 17.48 14.75
C LYS A 200 0.20 16.01 14.55
N VAL A 201 -0.01 15.28 15.63
CA VAL A 201 -0.13 13.82 15.54
C VAL A 201 -1.36 13.30 16.27
N ALA A 202 -1.93 12.22 15.74
CA ALA A 202 -3.02 11.49 16.37
C ALA A 202 -2.90 9.98 16.10
N ASP A 203 -3.21 9.17 17.11
CA ASP A 203 -3.36 7.72 17.00
C ASP A 203 -4.50 7.27 17.92
N ALA A 204 -5.21 6.19 17.57
CA ALA A 204 -6.25 5.60 18.43
C ALA A 204 -5.66 5.02 19.73
N ARG A 205 -4.39 4.66 19.73
CA ARG A 205 -3.60 4.27 20.89
C ARG A 205 -2.87 5.50 21.42
N ALA A 206 -3.36 6.05 22.53
CA ALA A 206 -2.82 7.28 23.10
C ALA A 206 -1.32 7.19 23.44
N GLU A 207 -0.83 5.99 23.85
CA GLU A 207 0.57 5.77 24.16
C GLU A 207 1.51 5.97 22.98
N LEU A 208 1.07 5.75 21.74
CA LEU A 208 1.88 6.01 20.56
C LEU A 208 1.99 7.51 20.28
N ALA A 209 0.91 8.25 20.45
CA ALA A 209 0.91 9.71 20.29
C ALA A 209 1.80 10.38 21.35
N GLU A 210 1.70 9.91 22.57
CA GLU A 210 2.52 10.41 23.69
C GLU A 210 4.01 10.14 23.44
N ARG A 211 4.37 8.93 23.00
CA ARG A 211 5.76 8.62 22.63
C ARG A 211 6.34 9.56 21.59
N VAL A 212 5.56 9.88 20.54
CA VAL A 212 6.01 10.81 19.49
C VAL A 212 6.12 12.24 20.04
N ARG A 213 5.22 12.64 20.96
CA ARG A 213 5.31 13.92 21.67
C ARG A 213 6.60 14.03 22.48
N GLU A 214 6.91 13.02 23.28
CA GLU A 214 8.10 13.01 24.14
C GLU A 214 9.38 12.98 23.31
N GLU A 215 9.41 12.22 22.23
CA GLU A 215 10.60 12.06 21.40
C GLU A 215 10.87 13.23 20.47
N LEU A 216 9.83 13.81 19.87
CA LEU A 216 9.95 14.77 18.77
C LEU A 216 9.31 16.13 19.03
N GLY A 217 8.71 16.36 20.22
CA GLY A 217 8.04 17.60 20.55
C GLY A 217 6.75 17.85 19.75
N ALA A 218 6.13 16.79 19.21
CA ALA A 218 4.91 16.90 18.42
C ALA A 218 3.71 17.36 19.25
N ALA A 219 2.79 18.12 18.66
CA ALA A 219 1.50 18.43 19.27
C ALA A 219 0.53 17.26 19.08
N VAL A 220 0.11 16.64 20.18
CA VAL A 220 -0.93 15.61 20.16
C VAL A 220 -2.30 16.26 20.08
N VAL A 221 -3.13 15.78 19.15
CA VAL A 221 -4.50 16.27 18.96
C VAL A 221 -5.48 15.08 18.92
N PRO A 222 -6.78 15.29 19.22
CA PRO A 222 -7.77 14.21 19.09
C PRO A 222 -7.87 13.70 17.64
N VAL A 223 -8.10 12.38 17.50
CA VAL A 223 -8.16 11.71 16.17
C VAL A 223 -9.24 12.30 15.27
N ASP A 224 -10.40 12.59 15.84
CA ASP A 224 -11.61 13.11 15.14
C ASP A 224 -11.46 14.57 14.67
N THR A 225 -10.52 15.32 15.24
CA THR A 225 -10.26 16.73 14.90
C THR A 225 -9.00 16.92 14.06
N LEU A 226 -8.21 15.87 13.82
CA LEU A 226 -6.92 15.99 13.12
C LEU A 226 -7.07 16.54 11.68
N LEU A 227 -8.15 16.16 10.96
CA LEU A 227 -8.47 16.65 9.62
C LEU A 227 -8.68 18.17 9.57
N GLU A 228 -9.19 18.75 10.67
CA GLU A 228 -9.51 20.17 10.79
C GLU A 228 -8.34 21.03 11.27
N GLN A 229 -7.22 20.39 11.57
CA GLN A 229 -6.05 21.11 12.03
C GLN A 229 -5.48 21.99 10.92
N ASP A 230 -5.08 23.19 11.31
CA ASP A 230 -4.29 24.05 10.43
C ASP A 230 -2.92 23.40 10.20
N ALA A 231 -2.77 22.82 9.01
CA ALA A 231 -1.58 22.11 8.57
C ALA A 231 -1.41 22.29 7.06
N ASP A 232 -0.16 22.29 6.59
CA ASP A 232 0.16 22.38 5.17
C ASP A 232 -0.07 21.03 4.47
N VAL A 233 0.24 19.94 5.19
CA VAL A 233 0.13 18.58 4.70
C VAL A 233 -0.67 17.72 5.70
N PHE A 234 -1.63 16.93 5.22
CA PHE A 234 -2.24 15.84 5.95
C PHE A 234 -1.66 14.52 5.46
N ALA A 235 -1.10 13.72 6.37
CA ALA A 235 -0.47 12.44 6.10
C ALA A 235 -1.23 11.29 6.79
N PRO A 236 -2.25 10.71 6.13
CA PRO A 236 -2.95 9.54 6.65
C PRO A 236 -2.02 8.31 6.59
N CYS A 237 -1.71 7.73 7.76
CA CYS A 237 -0.85 6.53 7.90
C CYS A 237 -1.54 5.41 8.73
N ALA A 238 -2.86 5.50 8.94
CA ALA A 238 -3.65 4.52 9.69
C ALA A 238 -4.57 3.70 8.77
N LEU A 239 -5.86 3.95 8.82
CA LEU A 239 -6.88 3.22 8.06
C LEU A 239 -7.18 3.89 6.72
N GLY A 240 -7.72 3.09 5.77
CA GLY A 240 -8.24 3.59 4.51
C GLY A 240 -9.58 4.32 4.65
N ALA A 241 -10.11 4.78 3.49
CA ALA A 241 -11.40 5.47 3.36
C ALA A 241 -11.54 6.75 4.22
N VAL A 242 -10.42 7.37 4.61
CA VAL A 242 -10.42 8.60 5.40
C VAL A 242 -10.83 9.82 4.59
N LEU A 243 -10.68 9.77 3.27
CA LEU A 243 -11.04 10.83 2.33
C LEU A 243 -12.38 10.49 1.67
N SER A 244 -13.42 11.22 2.05
CA SER A 244 -14.79 11.01 1.60
C SER A 244 -15.50 12.34 1.37
N ALA A 245 -16.65 12.32 0.73
CA ALA A 245 -17.50 13.50 0.56
C ALA A 245 -17.84 14.20 1.89
N GLN A 246 -17.82 13.48 3.03
CA GLN A 246 -18.05 14.04 4.36
C GLN A 246 -16.80 14.63 5.00
N SER A 247 -15.63 14.03 4.78
CA SER A 247 -14.38 14.46 5.42
C SER A 247 -13.64 15.52 4.62
N ILE A 248 -13.69 15.47 3.29
CA ILE A 248 -12.98 16.44 2.41
C ILE A 248 -13.33 17.89 2.70
N PRO A 249 -14.60 18.29 2.92
CA PRO A 249 -14.93 19.68 3.26
C PRO A 249 -14.36 20.17 4.60
N ARG A 250 -13.94 19.26 5.48
CA ARG A 250 -13.36 19.56 6.80
C ARG A 250 -11.82 19.75 6.73
N LEU A 251 -11.19 19.33 5.63
CA LEU A 251 -9.75 19.43 5.45
C LEU A 251 -9.31 20.89 5.35
N ARG A 252 -8.24 21.22 6.08
CA ARG A 252 -7.54 22.53 5.96
C ARG A 252 -6.20 22.40 5.25
N ALA A 253 -5.66 21.19 5.18
CA ALA A 253 -4.43 20.90 4.49
C ALA A 253 -4.58 21.11 2.96
N ARG A 254 -3.54 21.68 2.36
CA ARG A 254 -3.48 21.91 0.90
C ARG A 254 -2.91 20.70 0.15
N ILE A 255 -2.31 19.76 0.88
CA ILE A 255 -1.66 18.56 0.34
C ILE A 255 -2.08 17.37 1.18
N ILE A 256 -2.42 16.27 0.51
CA ILE A 256 -2.62 14.97 1.15
C ILE A 256 -1.56 14.02 0.62
N ALA A 257 -0.72 13.53 1.52
CA ALA A 257 0.41 12.65 1.19
C ALA A 257 0.74 11.75 2.38
N GLY A 258 0.26 10.50 2.36
CA GLY A 258 0.40 9.57 3.49
C GLY A 258 0.51 8.12 3.05
N ALA A 259 0.76 7.24 4.03
CA ALA A 259 1.07 5.84 3.80
C ALA A 259 -0.16 4.91 3.74
N ALA A 260 -1.33 5.33 4.25
CA ALA A 260 -2.51 4.48 4.30
C ALA A 260 -2.91 4.00 2.89
N ASN A 261 -3.30 2.74 2.78
CA ASN A 261 -3.85 2.22 1.52
C ASN A 261 -5.33 2.60 1.40
N ASN A 262 -5.82 2.73 0.15
CA ASN A 262 -7.24 3.02 -0.14
C ASN A 262 -7.74 4.25 0.62
N GLN A 263 -6.99 5.36 0.55
CA GLN A 263 -7.31 6.59 1.28
C GLN A 263 -8.63 7.20 0.81
N LEU A 264 -8.93 7.17 -0.49
CA LEU A 264 -10.21 7.56 -1.05
C LEU A 264 -11.29 6.54 -0.68
N ALA A 265 -12.41 6.98 -0.13
CA ALA A 265 -13.55 6.11 0.16
C ALA A 265 -14.23 5.64 -1.14
N ARG A 266 -14.23 6.48 -2.17
CA ARG A 266 -14.70 6.21 -3.54
C ARG A 266 -13.74 6.85 -4.54
N GLU A 267 -13.64 6.29 -5.74
CA GLU A 267 -12.82 6.88 -6.82
C GLU A 267 -13.23 8.32 -7.14
N SER A 268 -14.53 8.62 -7.08
CA SER A 268 -15.08 9.98 -7.30
C SER A 268 -14.62 11.01 -6.25
N ASP A 269 -14.15 10.61 -5.08
CA ASP A 269 -13.65 11.53 -4.06
C ASP A 269 -12.37 12.24 -4.49
N GLY A 270 -11.65 11.68 -5.47
CA GLY A 270 -10.51 12.34 -6.11
C GLY A 270 -10.90 13.63 -6.85
N GLU A 271 -12.10 13.68 -7.45
CA GLU A 271 -12.63 14.89 -8.08
C GLU A 271 -12.94 15.97 -7.04
N LEU A 272 -13.48 15.58 -5.89
CA LEU A 272 -13.77 16.53 -4.80
C LEU A 272 -12.48 17.18 -4.27
N LEU A 273 -11.40 16.42 -4.13
CA LEU A 273 -10.09 16.96 -3.74
C LEU A 273 -9.57 17.95 -4.78
N MET A 274 -9.65 17.61 -6.06
CA MET A 274 -9.24 18.49 -7.15
C MET A 274 -10.06 19.80 -7.16
N GLN A 275 -11.39 19.70 -7.02
CA GLN A 275 -12.28 20.87 -6.94
C GLN A 275 -11.99 21.74 -5.71
N ALA A 276 -11.59 21.15 -4.60
CA ALA A 276 -11.15 21.87 -3.40
C ALA A 276 -9.74 22.48 -3.53
N GLY A 277 -9.03 22.27 -4.65
CA GLY A 277 -7.65 22.74 -4.84
C GLY A 277 -6.61 22.02 -3.98
N ILE A 278 -6.96 20.83 -3.45
CA ILE A 278 -6.11 20.00 -2.61
C ILE A 278 -5.32 19.03 -3.50
N LEU A 279 -3.99 19.10 -3.43
CA LEU A 279 -3.13 18.15 -4.12
C LEU A 279 -3.14 16.80 -3.39
N TYR A 280 -3.55 15.74 -4.07
CA TYR A 280 -3.52 14.37 -3.58
C TYR A 280 -2.36 13.58 -4.18
N ALA A 281 -1.47 13.06 -3.36
CA ALA A 281 -0.47 12.09 -3.77
C ALA A 281 -1.10 10.68 -3.73
N PRO A 282 -1.31 10.01 -4.89
CA PRO A 282 -1.97 8.70 -4.92
C PRO A 282 -1.27 7.69 -4.01
N ASP A 283 -2.04 7.06 -3.15
CA ASP A 283 -1.56 6.24 -2.04
C ASP A 283 -0.65 5.10 -2.46
N TYR A 284 -1.06 4.32 -3.46
CA TYR A 284 -0.29 3.17 -3.93
C TYR A 284 1.02 3.56 -4.65
N VAL A 285 1.17 4.84 -5.04
CA VAL A 285 2.42 5.37 -5.61
C VAL A 285 3.35 5.84 -4.49
N ILE A 286 2.84 6.69 -3.58
CA ILE A 286 3.67 7.28 -2.51
C ILE A 286 4.14 6.25 -1.49
N ASN A 287 3.32 5.23 -1.19
CA ASN A 287 3.63 4.20 -0.22
C ASN A 287 4.35 2.97 -0.81
N ALA A 288 4.87 3.07 -2.04
CA ALA A 288 5.48 1.95 -2.74
C ALA A 288 6.81 1.45 -2.14
N GLY A 289 7.40 2.17 -1.17
CA GLY A 289 8.68 1.79 -0.56
C GLY A 289 8.72 0.37 0.00
N GLY A 290 7.62 -0.08 0.60
CA GLY A 290 7.49 -1.43 1.12
C GLY A 290 7.53 -2.51 0.03
N ILE A 291 6.74 -2.36 -1.04
CA ILE A 291 6.72 -3.34 -2.13
C ILE A 291 8.03 -3.35 -2.93
N ILE A 292 8.71 -2.22 -3.03
CA ILE A 292 10.06 -2.14 -3.61
C ILE A 292 11.03 -3.00 -2.79
N ASN A 293 11.00 -2.90 -1.47
CA ASN A 293 11.83 -3.74 -0.58
C ASN A 293 11.52 -5.24 -0.77
N VAL A 294 10.25 -5.62 -0.76
CA VAL A 294 9.77 -7.00 -0.96
C VAL A 294 10.18 -7.55 -2.33
N ALA A 295 10.10 -6.76 -3.39
CA ALA A 295 10.52 -7.16 -4.74
C ALA A 295 12.03 -7.43 -4.83
N HIS A 296 12.84 -6.58 -4.19
CA HIS A 296 14.29 -6.78 -4.10
C HIS A 296 14.66 -8.00 -3.25
N GLU A 297 13.93 -8.24 -2.16
CA GLU A 297 14.06 -9.44 -1.33
C GLU A 297 13.80 -10.72 -2.15
N TYR A 298 12.66 -10.77 -2.85
CA TYR A 298 12.27 -11.93 -3.65
C TYR A 298 13.27 -12.22 -4.77
N ARG A 299 13.77 -11.19 -5.45
CA ARG A 299 14.73 -11.33 -6.54
C ARG A 299 16.08 -11.88 -6.05
N GLY A 300 16.43 -11.64 -4.78
CA GLY A 300 17.72 -12.01 -4.20
C GLY A 300 18.88 -11.19 -4.76
N GLY A 301 20.03 -11.26 -4.09
CA GLY A 301 21.27 -10.60 -4.54
C GLY A 301 21.25 -9.07 -4.56
N SER A 302 20.17 -8.44 -4.12
CA SER A 302 20.04 -6.98 -4.03
C SER A 302 20.72 -6.42 -2.80
N THR A 303 21.15 -5.16 -2.88
CA THR A 303 21.73 -4.41 -1.77
C THR A 303 20.74 -3.38 -1.22
N GLU A 304 20.92 -2.98 0.04
CA GLU A 304 20.18 -1.87 0.64
C GLU A 304 20.30 -0.56 -0.19
N ALA A 305 21.48 -0.32 -0.77
CA ALA A 305 21.70 0.84 -1.64
C ALA A 305 20.82 0.78 -2.90
N ALA A 306 20.63 -0.41 -3.49
CA ALA A 306 19.75 -0.59 -4.64
C ALA A 306 18.27 -0.34 -4.29
N VAL A 307 17.82 -0.84 -3.14
CA VAL A 307 16.46 -0.56 -2.61
C VAL A 307 16.26 0.93 -2.41
N HIS A 308 17.20 1.61 -1.75
CA HIS A 308 17.13 3.06 -1.54
C HIS A 308 17.12 3.83 -2.86
N ALA A 309 17.94 3.43 -3.85
CA ALA A 309 17.94 4.06 -5.18
C ALA A 309 16.58 3.93 -5.89
N ALA A 310 15.93 2.77 -5.78
CA ALA A 310 14.60 2.55 -6.34
C ALA A 310 13.52 3.38 -5.62
N ILE A 311 13.58 3.49 -4.28
CA ILE A 311 12.66 4.33 -3.49
C ILE A 311 12.83 5.81 -3.85
N LYS A 312 14.04 6.30 -4.09
CA LYS A 312 14.34 7.68 -4.49
C LYS A 312 13.72 8.09 -5.82
N LYS A 313 13.18 7.16 -6.60
CA LYS A 313 12.43 7.47 -7.83
C LYS A 313 10.94 7.79 -7.57
N ILE A 314 10.40 7.56 -6.36
CA ILE A 314 9.00 7.89 -6.03
C ILE A 314 8.67 9.38 -6.28
N PRO A 315 9.51 10.35 -5.88
CA PRO A 315 9.30 11.77 -6.19
C PRO A 315 9.11 12.07 -7.67
N GLU A 316 9.93 11.47 -8.52
CA GLU A 316 9.88 11.67 -9.98
C GLU A 316 8.54 11.19 -10.56
N ARG A 317 8.09 10.01 -10.13
CA ARG A 317 6.80 9.44 -10.56
C ARG A 317 5.61 10.28 -10.09
N LEU A 318 5.64 10.73 -8.83
CA LEU A 318 4.60 11.62 -8.30
C LEU A 318 4.57 12.96 -9.05
N THR A 319 5.73 13.55 -9.31
CA THR A 319 5.82 14.80 -10.07
C THR A 319 5.23 14.64 -11.48
N ALA A 320 5.54 13.55 -12.18
CA ALA A 320 4.96 13.25 -13.49
C ALA A 320 3.42 13.13 -13.44
N ILE A 321 2.89 12.48 -12.38
CA ILE A 321 1.44 12.41 -12.17
C ILE A 321 0.85 13.80 -11.93
N PHE A 322 1.47 14.61 -11.07
CA PHE A 322 0.98 15.96 -10.74
C PHE A 322 0.98 16.89 -11.96
N GLU A 323 2.06 16.86 -12.74
CA GLU A 323 2.17 17.65 -13.98
C GLU A 323 1.11 17.26 -15.00
N ARG A 324 0.96 15.95 -15.25
CA ARG A 324 -0.04 15.42 -16.18
C ARG A 324 -1.47 15.71 -15.70
N ALA A 325 -1.76 15.53 -14.40
CA ALA A 325 -3.06 15.84 -13.82
C ALA A 325 -3.42 17.32 -13.99
N ARG A 326 -2.46 18.22 -13.79
CA ARG A 326 -2.64 19.66 -14.00
C ARG A 326 -2.87 20.01 -15.47
N GLN A 327 -2.10 19.42 -16.38
CA GLN A 327 -2.23 19.64 -17.84
C GLN A 327 -3.58 19.15 -18.37
N GLU A 328 -4.03 17.97 -17.92
CA GLU A 328 -5.29 17.36 -18.34
C GLU A 328 -6.50 17.86 -17.57
N SER A 329 -6.33 18.66 -16.50
CA SER A 329 -7.39 19.08 -15.57
C SER A 329 -8.17 17.89 -15.02
N ARG A 330 -7.45 16.86 -14.54
CA ARG A 330 -7.99 15.58 -14.03
C ARG A 330 -7.46 15.27 -12.65
N PRO A 331 -8.20 14.49 -11.84
CA PRO A 331 -7.71 14.03 -10.53
C PRO A 331 -6.39 13.26 -10.65
N THR A 332 -5.48 13.47 -9.71
CA THR A 332 -4.18 12.76 -9.67
C THR A 332 -4.34 11.25 -9.56
N SER A 333 -5.36 10.76 -8.84
CA SER A 333 -5.71 9.34 -8.74
C SER A 333 -6.07 8.75 -10.11
N THR A 334 -6.93 9.42 -10.87
CA THR A 334 -7.35 8.98 -12.21
C THR A 334 -6.18 8.95 -13.19
N VAL A 335 -5.29 9.94 -13.12
CA VAL A 335 -4.08 9.99 -13.96
C VAL A 335 -3.10 8.88 -13.58
N ALA A 336 -2.89 8.62 -12.29
CA ALA A 336 -2.04 7.53 -11.83
C ALA A 336 -2.55 6.16 -12.33
N ASP A 337 -3.86 5.92 -12.25
CA ASP A 337 -4.48 4.69 -12.76
C ASP A 337 -4.29 4.55 -14.28
N GLN A 338 -4.44 5.64 -15.02
CA GLN A 338 -4.20 5.64 -16.46
C GLN A 338 -2.73 5.32 -16.79
N MET A 339 -1.77 5.95 -16.11
CA MET A 339 -0.34 5.67 -16.30
C MET A 339 0.01 4.21 -15.95
N ALA A 340 -0.60 3.65 -14.91
CA ALA A 340 -0.44 2.24 -14.57
C ALA A 340 -0.95 1.32 -15.68
N ARG A 341 -2.15 1.58 -16.23
CA ARG A 341 -2.73 0.82 -17.35
C ARG A 341 -1.87 0.92 -18.62
N GLU A 342 -1.39 2.11 -18.96
CA GLU A 342 -0.49 2.33 -20.11
C GLU A 342 0.77 1.45 -19.98
N ARG A 343 1.35 1.37 -18.79
CA ARG A 343 2.53 0.54 -18.52
C ARG A 343 2.23 -0.96 -18.61
N LEU A 344 1.10 -1.42 -18.05
CA LEU A 344 0.65 -2.81 -18.17
C LEU A 344 0.40 -3.22 -19.62
N GLN A 345 -0.19 -2.33 -20.42
CA GLN A 345 -0.42 -2.57 -21.85
C GLN A 345 0.89 -2.63 -22.65
N ALA A 346 1.89 -1.80 -22.31
CA ALA A 346 3.21 -1.85 -22.92
C ALA A 346 3.93 -3.18 -22.62
N GLY A 347 3.84 -3.68 -21.38
CA GLY A 347 4.41 -4.98 -21.01
C GLY A 347 3.78 -6.19 -21.71
N ARG A 348 2.49 -6.12 -22.06
CA ARG A 348 1.81 -7.19 -22.84
C ARG A 348 2.28 -7.28 -24.31
N ARG A 349 2.95 -6.26 -24.82
CA ARG A 349 3.42 -6.18 -26.22
C ARG A 349 4.89 -6.53 -26.37
N ALA A 350 5.61 -6.60 -25.28
CA ALA A 350 7.03 -6.97 -25.22
C ALA A 350 7.19 -8.48 -25.01
#